data_54002c88ba2c33d27a1ef8945d8bd46e
#
_entry.id   54002c88ba2c33d27a1ef8945d8bd46e
#
_cell.length_a   1.000
_cell.length_b   1.000
_cell.length_c   1.000
_cell.angle_alpha   90.00
_cell.angle_beta   90.00
_cell.angle_gamma   90.00
#
_symmetry.space_group_name_H-M   'P 1'
#
loop_
_entity.id
_entity.type
_entity.pdbx_description
1 polymer ?
#
loop_
_entity_poly.entity_id
_entity_poly.type
_entity_poly.pdbx_seq_one_letter_code
_entity_poly.pdbx_strand_id
1 'polypeptide(L)'
;MTAAVPEASLVNLREIAEIELFIVKRMKELTVGDHASKYQGQGFNFVGLRDWQPGDRLSSVDWAQSSMNNFSPLVTRQFDQDSNATVVAVADASLSTRCGVAGASIAAAIARSVAAVGLSAVFFQDMFGLITFDDRFRQVAAARPKIGRSHVIYCVDLYQNPKARDTDASHRDITATISSHLRRTSLVPVISDFLFADAPRVIRELGRLNAVHDVFLMMADTRGSS
;
A
#
# COMPACT_ATOMS: atom_id res chain seq x y z
N MET A 1 33.25 -20.25 -15.72
CA MET A 1 31.87 -20.17 -15.16
C MET A 1 31.98 -19.50 -13.82
N THR A 2 31.76 -18.20 -13.80
CA THR A 2 31.82 -17.40 -12.56
C THR A 2 30.45 -17.55 -11.88
N ALA A 3 30.41 -18.21 -10.72
CA ALA A 3 29.19 -18.31 -9.92
C ALA A 3 28.77 -16.90 -9.51
N ALA A 4 27.57 -16.49 -9.93
CA ALA A 4 26.98 -15.25 -9.48
C ALA A 4 26.80 -15.34 -7.97
N VAL A 5 27.48 -14.47 -7.23
CA VAL A 5 27.24 -14.27 -5.80
C VAL A 5 25.73 -13.92 -5.68
N PRO A 6 24.96 -14.62 -4.84
CA PRO A 6 23.57 -14.26 -4.66
C PRO A 6 23.51 -12.83 -4.10
N GLU A 7 22.92 -11.93 -4.87
CA GLU A 7 22.68 -10.55 -4.45
C GLU A 7 21.86 -10.61 -3.16
N ALA A 8 22.42 -10.10 -2.05
CA ALA A 8 21.76 -10.17 -0.75
C ALA A 8 20.38 -9.49 -0.87
N SER A 9 19.34 -10.18 -0.46
CA SER A 9 17.97 -9.64 -0.46
C SER A 9 17.93 -8.33 0.32
N LEU A 10 17.34 -7.26 -0.26
CA LEU A 10 17.23 -5.94 0.38
C LEU A 10 16.35 -6.02 1.64
N VAL A 11 15.33 -6.87 1.61
CA VAL A 11 14.43 -7.17 2.73
C VAL A 11 14.12 -8.66 2.70
N ASN A 12 14.30 -9.34 3.81
CA ASN A 12 14.03 -10.77 3.93
C ASN A 12 12.63 -11.03 4.55
N LEU A 13 12.16 -12.29 4.50
CA LEU A 13 10.84 -12.67 5.02
C LEU A 13 10.69 -12.43 6.53
N ARG A 14 11.79 -12.49 7.29
CA ARG A 14 11.77 -12.19 8.72
C ARG A 14 11.52 -10.72 8.97
N GLU A 15 12.18 -9.83 8.25
CA GLU A 15 11.94 -8.38 8.34
C GLU A 15 10.51 -8.03 7.92
N ILE A 16 9.97 -8.67 6.88
CA ILE A 16 8.55 -8.50 6.49
C ILE A 16 7.61 -8.90 7.63
N ALA A 17 7.89 -10.01 8.30
CA ALA A 17 7.09 -10.44 9.46
C ALA A 17 7.21 -9.49 10.65
N GLU A 18 8.39 -8.92 10.90
CA GLU A 18 8.62 -7.91 11.93
C GLU A 18 7.85 -6.62 11.64
N ILE A 19 7.84 -6.16 10.37
CA ILE A 19 7.07 -5.01 9.91
C ILE A 19 5.56 -5.27 10.10
N GLU A 20 5.07 -6.45 9.70
CA GLU A 20 3.67 -6.85 9.87
C GLU A 20 3.26 -6.82 11.36
N LEU A 21 4.08 -7.41 12.22
CA LEU A 21 3.83 -7.41 13.67
C LEU A 21 3.79 -5.99 14.25
N PHE A 22 4.72 -5.13 13.80
CA PHE A 22 4.76 -3.72 14.21
C PHE A 22 3.46 -2.99 13.80
N ILE A 23 2.99 -3.17 12.56
CA ILE A 23 1.75 -2.56 12.06
C ILE A 23 0.57 -3.02 12.91
N VAL A 24 0.41 -4.35 13.12
CA VAL A 24 -0.69 -4.91 13.92
C VAL A 24 -0.66 -4.37 15.35
N LYS A 25 0.52 -4.29 15.97
CA LYS A 25 0.68 -3.73 17.32
C LYS A 25 0.27 -2.26 17.36
N ARG A 26 0.77 -1.46 16.42
CA ARG A 26 0.49 -0.02 16.35
C ARG A 26 -0.98 0.27 16.11
N MET A 27 -1.62 -0.47 15.22
CA MET A 27 -3.05 -0.33 14.96
C MET A 27 -3.91 -0.71 16.18
N LYS A 28 -3.52 -1.75 16.93
CA LYS A 28 -4.19 -2.10 18.20
C LYS A 28 -4.04 -0.99 19.25
N GLU A 29 -2.87 -0.39 19.39
CA GLU A 29 -2.65 0.73 20.31
C GLU A 29 -3.55 1.93 19.96
N LEU A 30 -3.72 2.23 18.67
CA LEU A 30 -4.59 3.32 18.19
C LEU A 30 -6.08 3.03 18.42
N THR A 31 -6.49 1.75 18.40
CA THR A 31 -7.90 1.38 18.62
C THR A 31 -8.27 1.24 20.10
N VAL A 32 -7.31 1.04 21.00
CA VAL A 32 -7.53 0.88 22.45
C VAL A 32 -7.37 2.20 23.23
N GLY A 33 -6.73 3.21 22.62
CA GLY A 33 -6.62 4.53 23.24
C GLY A 33 -7.92 5.34 23.20
N ASP A 34 -8.06 6.33 24.09
CA ASP A 34 -9.23 7.22 24.30
C ASP A 34 -9.72 8.01 23.06
N HIS A 35 -9.17 7.71 21.88
CA HIS A 35 -9.52 8.30 20.59
C HIS A 35 -10.40 7.38 19.71
N ALA A 36 -11.02 6.35 20.29
CA ALA A 36 -11.96 5.48 19.58
C ALA A 36 -13.08 6.22 18.85
N SER A 37 -13.40 7.46 19.26
CA SER A 37 -14.47 8.26 18.65
C SER A 37 -14.06 9.02 17.39
N LYS A 38 -12.76 9.22 17.12
CA LYS A 38 -12.29 9.98 15.93
C LYS A 38 -11.88 9.12 14.73
N TYR A 39 -11.61 7.83 14.96
CA TYR A 39 -11.22 6.89 13.90
C TYR A 39 -12.31 5.86 13.53
N GLN A 40 -13.52 6.04 14.03
CA GLN A 40 -14.70 5.25 13.65
C GLN A 40 -15.19 5.54 12.21
N GLY A 41 -14.44 6.26 11.39
CA GLY A 41 -14.88 6.83 10.12
C GLY A 41 -14.19 6.36 8.85
N GLN A 42 -13.33 5.33 8.86
CA GLN A 42 -12.69 4.92 7.60
C GLN A 42 -12.57 3.39 7.51
N GLY A 43 -13.59 2.77 6.97
CA GLY A 43 -13.65 1.34 6.67
C GLY A 43 -15.06 0.75 6.75
N PHE A 44 -15.91 1.24 7.63
CA PHE A 44 -17.30 0.85 7.75
C PHE A 44 -18.15 2.08 8.07
N ASN A 45 -18.54 2.83 7.04
CA ASN A 45 -19.51 3.90 7.23
C ASN A 45 -20.84 3.27 7.65
N PHE A 46 -21.23 3.50 8.91
CA PHE A 46 -22.55 3.13 9.38
C PHE A 46 -23.60 3.92 8.56
N VAL A 47 -24.36 3.22 7.74
CA VAL A 47 -25.39 3.81 6.88
C VAL A 47 -26.71 3.88 7.62
N GLY A 48 -26.99 2.92 8.48
CA GLY A 48 -28.23 2.85 9.21
C GLY A 48 -28.51 1.50 9.85
N LEU A 49 -29.72 1.37 10.37
CA LEU A 49 -30.27 0.13 10.88
C LEU A 49 -31.32 -0.38 9.88
N ARG A 50 -31.34 -1.68 9.65
CA ARG A 50 -32.37 -2.36 8.87
C ARG A 50 -32.81 -3.64 9.56
N ASP A 51 -33.94 -4.16 9.17
CA ASP A 51 -34.40 -5.46 9.64
C ASP A 51 -33.47 -6.57 9.16
N TRP A 52 -33.13 -7.47 10.08
CA TRP A 52 -32.36 -8.67 9.78
C TRP A 52 -33.12 -9.58 8.80
N GLN A 53 -32.44 -10.11 7.82
CA GLN A 53 -33.01 -11.03 6.82
C GLN A 53 -32.30 -12.40 6.86
N PRO A 54 -33.01 -13.48 6.49
CA PRO A 54 -32.37 -14.79 6.33
C PRO A 54 -31.19 -14.73 5.38
N GLY A 55 -29.99 -15.10 5.89
CA GLY A 55 -28.70 -14.98 5.17
C GLY A 55 -27.76 -13.94 5.76
N ASP A 56 -28.25 -13.02 6.60
CA ASP A 56 -27.40 -12.10 7.31
C ASP A 56 -26.63 -12.81 8.43
N ARG A 57 -25.41 -12.32 8.70
CA ARG A 57 -24.58 -12.85 9.79
C ARG A 57 -25.17 -12.44 11.14
N LEU A 58 -25.31 -13.36 12.08
CA LEU A 58 -25.77 -13.05 13.44
C LEU A 58 -24.81 -12.08 14.17
N SER A 59 -23.54 -12.03 13.78
CA SER A 59 -22.57 -11.06 14.31
C SER A 59 -22.85 -9.60 13.91
N SER A 60 -23.68 -9.36 12.90
CA SER A 60 -24.09 -8.02 12.48
C SER A 60 -25.33 -7.51 13.20
N VAL A 61 -26.00 -8.36 14.01
CA VAL A 61 -27.20 -7.98 14.77
C VAL A 61 -26.84 -6.96 15.85
N ASP A 62 -27.57 -5.86 15.87
CA ASP A 62 -27.55 -4.91 16.99
C ASP A 62 -28.51 -5.38 18.08
N TRP A 63 -27.97 -6.09 19.07
CA TRP A 63 -28.76 -6.66 20.17
C TRP A 63 -29.41 -5.59 21.04
N ALA A 64 -28.80 -4.41 21.18
CA ALA A 64 -29.35 -3.30 21.95
C ALA A 64 -30.62 -2.74 21.27
N GLN A 65 -30.55 -2.46 19.97
CA GLN A 65 -31.72 -1.99 19.23
C GLN A 65 -32.78 -3.08 19.06
N SER A 66 -32.36 -4.31 18.83
CA SER A 66 -33.31 -5.44 18.74
C SER A 66 -34.09 -5.66 20.03
N SER A 67 -33.47 -5.44 21.19
CA SER A 67 -34.15 -5.56 22.49
C SER A 67 -35.24 -4.51 22.70
N MET A 68 -35.06 -3.31 22.15
CA MET A 68 -36.08 -2.26 22.21
C MET A 68 -37.35 -2.60 21.41
N ASN A 69 -37.22 -3.46 20.41
CA ASN A 69 -38.31 -3.98 19.58
C ASN A 69 -38.78 -5.38 20.04
N ASN A 70 -38.46 -5.79 21.27
CA ASN A 70 -38.76 -7.14 21.77
C ASN A 70 -38.23 -8.26 20.86
N PHE A 71 -37.08 -8.01 20.22
CA PHE A 71 -36.42 -8.93 19.25
C PHE A 71 -37.28 -9.31 18.02
N SER A 72 -38.29 -8.52 17.67
CA SER A 72 -39.14 -8.77 16.50
C SER A 72 -39.51 -7.45 15.81
N PRO A 73 -38.91 -7.11 14.65
CA PRO A 73 -37.82 -7.84 13.97
C PRO A 73 -36.46 -7.67 14.67
N LEU A 74 -35.55 -8.59 14.41
CA LEU A 74 -34.13 -8.39 14.74
C LEU A 74 -33.58 -7.28 13.87
N VAL A 75 -32.78 -6.39 14.44
CA VAL A 75 -32.20 -5.24 13.74
C VAL A 75 -30.73 -5.51 13.48
N THR A 76 -30.28 -5.29 12.25
CA THR A 76 -28.88 -5.37 11.87
C THR A 76 -28.31 -4.00 11.53
N ARG A 77 -27.05 -3.82 11.86
CA ARG A 77 -26.30 -2.63 11.42
C ARG A 77 -25.97 -2.78 9.94
N GLN A 78 -26.40 -1.83 9.15
CA GLN A 78 -26.00 -1.71 7.77
C GLN A 78 -24.79 -0.80 7.69
N PHE A 79 -23.71 -1.36 7.18
CA PHE A 79 -22.52 -0.60 6.82
C PHE A 79 -22.48 -0.48 5.30
N ASP A 80 -22.17 0.71 4.81
CA ASP A 80 -21.80 0.86 3.42
C ASP A 80 -20.47 0.11 3.24
N GLN A 81 -20.49 -0.91 2.42
CA GLN A 81 -19.29 -1.59 2.03
C GLN A 81 -18.62 -0.67 1.01
N ASP A 82 -17.95 0.39 1.52
CA ASP A 82 -17.04 1.14 0.69
C ASP A 82 -16.11 0.13 0.00
N SER A 83 -16.15 0.16 -1.31
CA SER A 83 -15.31 -0.68 -2.14
C SER A 83 -13.87 -0.54 -1.61
N ASN A 84 -13.21 -1.66 -1.34
CA ASN A 84 -11.83 -1.70 -0.88
C ASN A 84 -11.02 -0.63 -1.60
N ALA A 85 -10.34 0.22 -0.85
CA ALA A 85 -9.49 1.24 -1.42
C ALA A 85 -8.39 0.58 -2.25
N THR A 86 -7.85 1.31 -3.19
CA THR A 86 -6.74 0.84 -4.00
C THR A 86 -5.51 1.66 -3.63
N VAL A 87 -4.46 0.98 -3.21
CA VAL A 87 -3.15 1.58 -2.89
C VAL A 87 -2.15 1.10 -3.94
N VAL A 88 -1.50 2.03 -4.64
CA VAL A 88 -0.44 1.69 -5.59
C VAL A 88 0.83 2.43 -5.21
N ALA A 89 1.80 1.69 -4.67
CA ALA A 89 3.12 2.24 -4.40
C ALA A 89 3.87 2.49 -5.71
N VAL A 90 4.43 3.68 -5.85
CA VAL A 90 5.30 4.07 -6.96
C VAL A 90 6.71 4.22 -6.41
N ALA A 91 7.58 3.24 -6.67
CA ALA A 91 8.86 3.09 -6.00
C ALA A 91 10.03 3.33 -6.95
N ASP A 92 11.00 4.10 -6.49
CA ASP A 92 12.23 4.39 -7.20
C ASP A 92 13.13 3.14 -7.26
N ALA A 93 13.42 2.69 -8.46
CA ALA A 93 14.31 1.55 -8.73
C ALA A 93 15.57 1.98 -9.51
N SER A 94 15.91 3.27 -9.50
CA SER A 94 17.11 3.81 -10.13
C SER A 94 18.37 3.19 -9.52
N LEU A 95 19.42 3.11 -10.30
CA LEU A 95 20.69 2.53 -9.86
C LEU A 95 21.34 3.30 -8.72
N SER A 96 21.11 4.63 -8.63
CA SER A 96 21.60 5.47 -7.53
C SER A 96 21.12 5.01 -6.18
N THR A 97 19.86 4.57 -6.07
CA THR A 97 19.28 4.09 -4.81
C THR A 97 19.91 2.79 -4.31
N ARG A 98 20.53 2.01 -5.21
CA ARG A 98 21.19 0.74 -4.89
C ARG A 98 22.65 0.89 -4.45
N CYS A 99 23.22 2.08 -4.63
CA CYS A 99 24.54 2.41 -4.12
C CYS A 99 24.47 2.58 -2.59
N GLY A 100 25.39 1.92 -1.85
CA GLY A 100 25.48 2.01 -0.40
C GLY A 100 26.15 0.79 0.22
N VAL A 101 26.36 0.83 1.53
CA VAL A 101 26.92 -0.31 2.29
C VAL A 101 25.79 -1.32 2.53
N ALA A 102 26.10 -2.61 2.49
CA ALA A 102 25.13 -3.70 2.65
C ALA A 102 24.19 -3.48 3.85
N GLY A 103 22.87 -3.46 3.58
CA GLY A 103 21.81 -3.27 4.57
C GLY A 103 21.41 -1.81 4.84
N ALA A 104 22.21 -0.82 4.43
CA ALA A 104 21.95 0.61 4.63
C ALA A 104 21.78 1.37 3.30
N SER A 105 21.34 0.71 2.24
CA SER A 105 21.07 1.37 0.96
C SER A 105 19.69 2.05 0.98
N ILE A 106 19.56 3.11 0.19
CA ILE A 106 18.24 3.77 -0.04
C ILE A 106 17.25 2.75 -0.60
N ALA A 107 17.68 1.85 -1.48
CA ALA A 107 16.85 0.77 -2.01
C ALA A 107 16.30 -0.15 -0.91
N ALA A 108 17.07 -0.45 0.15
CA ALA A 108 16.58 -1.22 1.28
C ALA A 108 15.51 -0.46 2.07
N ALA A 109 15.69 0.85 2.28
CA ALA A 109 14.69 1.70 2.90
C ALA A 109 13.39 1.75 2.07
N ILE A 110 13.49 1.90 0.75
CA ILE A 110 12.36 1.88 -0.16
C ILE A 110 11.65 0.52 -0.11
N ALA A 111 12.38 -0.60 -0.14
CA ALA A 111 11.80 -1.95 -0.06
C ALA A 111 11.02 -2.16 1.25
N ARG A 112 11.56 -1.70 2.39
CA ARG A 112 10.85 -1.72 3.69
C ARG A 112 9.60 -0.86 3.67
N SER A 113 9.66 0.33 3.05
CA SER A 113 8.50 1.22 2.90
C SER A 113 7.41 0.59 2.02
N VAL A 114 7.77 -0.05 0.91
CA VAL A 114 6.84 -0.82 0.06
C VAL A 114 6.18 -1.92 0.86
N ALA A 115 6.95 -2.69 1.65
CA ALA A 115 6.41 -3.73 2.52
C ALA A 115 5.44 -3.15 3.56
N ALA A 116 5.82 -2.05 4.23
CA ALA A 116 5.01 -1.42 5.26
C ALA A 116 3.68 -0.89 4.70
N VAL A 117 3.71 -0.18 3.57
CA VAL A 117 2.50 0.32 2.89
C VAL A 117 1.62 -0.85 2.45
N GLY A 118 2.21 -1.87 1.82
CA GLY A 118 1.46 -3.04 1.34
C GLY A 118 0.81 -3.83 2.48
N LEU A 119 1.52 -4.07 3.58
CA LEU A 119 0.98 -4.78 4.74
C LEU A 119 -0.07 -3.95 5.49
N SER A 120 0.06 -2.62 5.50
CA SER A 120 -1.00 -1.73 6.01
C SER A 120 -2.27 -1.84 5.15
N ALA A 121 -2.15 -1.85 3.82
CA ALA A 121 -3.27 -2.08 2.93
C ALA A 121 -3.94 -3.46 3.19
N VAL A 122 -3.15 -4.52 3.39
CA VAL A 122 -3.69 -5.84 3.76
C VAL A 122 -4.45 -5.80 5.09
N PHE A 123 -3.94 -5.06 6.08
CA PHE A 123 -4.61 -4.92 7.37
C PHE A 123 -6.01 -4.29 7.22
N PHE A 124 -6.16 -3.30 6.35
CA PHE A 124 -7.44 -2.66 6.05
C PHE A 124 -8.26 -3.40 4.97
N GLN A 125 -7.79 -4.55 4.48
CA GLN A 125 -8.38 -5.34 3.40
C GLN A 125 -8.43 -4.59 2.05
N ASP A 126 -7.56 -3.63 1.86
CA ASP A 126 -7.42 -2.86 0.64
C ASP A 126 -6.60 -3.60 -0.43
N MET A 127 -6.79 -3.20 -1.69
CA MET A 127 -5.97 -3.69 -2.78
C MET A 127 -4.62 -2.98 -2.80
N PHE A 128 -3.54 -3.75 -2.94
CA PHE A 128 -2.19 -3.22 -3.06
C PHE A 128 -1.58 -3.57 -4.41
N GLY A 129 -0.93 -2.59 -5.04
CA GLY A 129 -0.15 -2.74 -6.26
C GLY A 129 1.19 -2.00 -6.18
N LEU A 130 2.07 -2.28 -7.13
CA LEU A 130 3.39 -1.67 -7.21
C LEU A 130 3.69 -1.24 -8.65
N ILE A 131 4.27 -0.07 -8.80
CA ILE A 131 4.92 0.39 -10.04
C ILE A 131 6.32 0.84 -9.66
N THR A 132 7.33 0.40 -10.39
CA THR A 132 8.71 0.85 -10.20
C THR A 132 9.14 1.72 -11.37
N PHE A 133 10.00 2.71 -11.12
CA PHE A 133 10.49 3.64 -12.13
C PHE A 133 12.02 3.82 -12.08
N ASP A 134 12.59 4.28 -13.18
CA ASP A 134 14.01 4.58 -13.33
C ASP A 134 14.33 6.07 -13.07
N ASP A 135 15.59 6.44 -13.19
CA ASP A 135 16.12 7.82 -13.06
C ASP A 135 15.47 8.84 -14.01
N ARG A 136 14.80 8.37 -15.05
CA ARG A 136 14.07 9.20 -16.02
C ARG A 136 12.57 9.20 -15.79
N PHE A 137 12.13 8.69 -14.66
CA PHE A 137 10.71 8.54 -14.29
C PHE A 137 9.92 7.71 -15.32
N ARG A 138 10.54 6.62 -15.81
CA ARG A 138 9.89 5.67 -16.70
C ARG A 138 9.63 4.36 -15.96
N GLN A 139 8.55 3.69 -16.32
CA GLN A 139 8.21 2.39 -15.73
C GLN A 139 9.32 1.35 -15.99
N VAL A 140 9.72 0.65 -14.94
CA VAL A 140 10.64 -0.50 -14.98
C VAL A 140 9.87 -1.81 -14.80
N ALA A 141 8.97 -1.86 -13.82
CA ALA A 141 8.11 -3.01 -13.57
C ALA A 141 6.78 -2.54 -12.96
N ALA A 142 5.74 -3.38 -13.10
CA ALA A 142 4.45 -3.10 -12.49
C ALA A 142 3.75 -4.39 -12.05
N ALA A 143 3.09 -4.33 -10.88
CA ALA A 143 2.18 -5.35 -10.38
C ALA A 143 0.80 -4.73 -10.16
N ARG A 144 -0.22 -5.29 -10.82
CA ARG A 144 -1.61 -4.80 -10.68
C ARG A 144 -2.10 -4.98 -9.25
N PRO A 145 -2.96 -4.08 -8.75
CA PRO A 145 -3.51 -4.18 -7.42
C PRO A 145 -4.28 -5.50 -7.18
N LYS A 146 -3.95 -6.16 -6.07
CA LYS A 146 -4.63 -7.36 -5.57
C LYS A 146 -4.66 -7.33 -4.05
N ILE A 147 -5.61 -8.07 -3.46
CA ILE A 147 -5.70 -8.24 -2.01
C ILE A 147 -4.80 -9.41 -1.57
N GLY A 148 -4.18 -9.27 -0.43
CA GLY A 148 -3.54 -10.36 0.30
C GLY A 148 -2.04 -10.24 0.49
N ARG A 149 -1.58 -10.81 1.59
CA ARG A 149 -0.18 -10.80 2.05
C ARG A 149 0.79 -11.37 1.01
N SER A 150 0.43 -12.47 0.37
CA SER A 150 1.28 -13.10 -0.65
C SER A 150 1.54 -12.19 -1.84
N HIS A 151 0.58 -11.33 -2.18
CA HIS A 151 0.77 -10.35 -3.24
C HIS A 151 1.71 -9.22 -2.83
N VAL A 152 1.67 -8.79 -1.56
CA VAL A 152 2.65 -7.81 -1.04
C VAL A 152 4.06 -8.37 -1.09
N ILE A 153 4.25 -9.64 -0.68
CA ILE A 153 5.56 -10.32 -0.77
C ILE A 153 6.05 -10.37 -2.22
N TYR A 154 5.16 -10.70 -3.15
CA TYR A 154 5.47 -10.67 -4.59
C TYR A 154 5.89 -9.27 -5.07
N CYS A 155 5.21 -8.21 -4.63
CA CYS A 155 5.57 -6.83 -4.98
C CYS A 155 6.95 -6.44 -4.43
N VAL A 156 7.27 -6.84 -3.19
CA VAL A 156 8.59 -6.62 -2.60
C VAL A 156 9.67 -7.37 -3.36
N ASP A 157 9.41 -8.63 -3.74
CA ASP A 157 10.33 -9.43 -4.54
C ASP A 157 10.54 -8.82 -5.93
N LEU A 158 9.49 -8.36 -6.59
CA LEU A 158 9.55 -7.66 -7.87
C LEU A 158 10.42 -6.38 -7.80
N TYR A 159 10.35 -5.65 -6.69
CA TYR A 159 11.20 -4.49 -6.45
C TYR A 159 12.67 -4.87 -6.27
N GLN A 160 12.94 -5.93 -5.51
CA GLN A 160 14.28 -6.37 -5.17
C GLN A 160 15.03 -6.97 -6.37
N ASN A 161 14.32 -7.73 -7.21
CA ASN A 161 14.87 -8.50 -8.30
C ASN A 161 14.76 -7.77 -9.65
N PRO A 162 15.76 -6.96 -10.04
CA PRO A 162 15.71 -6.22 -11.31
C PRO A 162 15.74 -7.12 -12.55
N LYS A 163 16.02 -8.42 -12.39
CA LYS A 163 15.99 -9.42 -13.49
C LYS A 163 14.57 -9.84 -13.89
N ALA A 164 13.57 -9.61 -13.04
CA ALA A 164 12.16 -9.76 -13.37
C ALA A 164 11.62 -8.58 -14.21
N ARG A 165 12.51 -7.77 -14.77
CA ARG A 165 12.16 -6.67 -15.67
C ARG A 165 11.43 -7.25 -16.86
N ASP A 166 10.17 -6.88 -16.94
CA ASP A 166 9.40 -7.10 -18.16
C ASP A 166 10.13 -6.35 -19.28
N THR A 167 10.75 -7.11 -20.20
CA THR A 167 11.51 -6.55 -21.33
C THR A 167 10.63 -5.76 -22.30
N ASP A 168 9.32 -5.86 -22.12
CA ASP A 168 8.30 -5.05 -22.75
C ASP A 168 8.03 -3.73 -21.99
N ALA A 169 8.92 -3.30 -21.09
CA ALA A 169 8.89 -1.98 -20.50
C ALA A 169 9.00 -0.93 -21.63
N SER A 170 7.88 -0.80 -22.33
CA SER A 170 7.66 0.30 -23.25
C SER A 170 7.98 1.56 -22.45
N HIS A 171 8.74 2.48 -23.02
CA HIS A 171 9.16 3.78 -22.48
C HIS A 171 7.95 4.66 -22.08
N ARG A 172 6.95 4.08 -21.41
CA ARG A 172 5.71 4.73 -21.01
C ARG A 172 6.00 5.66 -19.86
N ASP A 173 5.49 6.84 -19.97
CA ASP A 173 5.43 7.79 -18.87
C ASP A 173 4.72 7.13 -17.67
N ILE A 174 5.27 7.29 -16.48
CA ILE A 174 4.70 6.79 -15.22
C ILE A 174 3.27 7.27 -15.02
N THR A 175 2.99 8.53 -15.35
CA THR A 175 1.66 9.12 -15.23
C THR A 175 0.64 8.37 -16.09
N ALA A 176 1.01 8.07 -17.35
CA ALA A 176 0.16 7.29 -18.24
C ALA A 176 -0.02 5.85 -17.74
N THR A 177 1.04 5.25 -17.18
CA THR A 177 0.99 3.91 -16.61
C THR A 177 0.07 3.85 -15.40
N ILE A 178 0.21 4.76 -14.45
CA ILE A 178 -0.65 4.84 -13.26
C ILE A 178 -2.11 5.00 -13.70
N SER A 179 -2.38 5.95 -14.59
CA SER A 179 -3.73 6.19 -15.11
C SER A 179 -4.32 4.98 -15.84
N SER A 180 -3.48 4.16 -16.49
CA SER A 180 -3.93 2.93 -17.15
C SER A 180 -4.26 1.79 -16.18
N HIS A 181 -3.65 1.78 -15.00
CA HIS A 181 -3.86 0.76 -13.98
C HIS A 181 -4.98 1.11 -12.99
N LEU A 182 -5.26 2.39 -12.80
CA LEU A 182 -6.20 2.88 -11.80
C LEU A 182 -7.47 3.40 -12.49
N ARG A 183 -8.58 2.71 -12.26
CA ARG A 183 -9.90 3.09 -12.78
C ARG A 183 -10.72 3.94 -11.82
N ARG A 184 -10.26 4.09 -10.56
CA ARG A 184 -10.91 4.85 -9.48
C ARG A 184 -9.87 5.68 -8.76
N THR A 185 -10.32 6.68 -8.02
CA THR A 185 -9.47 7.43 -7.08
C THR A 185 -8.75 6.43 -6.17
N SER A 186 -7.45 6.58 -6.07
CA SER A 186 -6.57 5.62 -5.39
C SER A 186 -5.51 6.37 -4.60
N LEU A 187 -4.99 5.71 -3.57
CA LEU A 187 -3.86 6.20 -2.80
C LEU A 187 -2.56 5.84 -3.51
N VAL A 188 -1.74 6.84 -3.81
CA VAL A 188 -0.51 6.68 -4.59
C VAL A 188 0.69 7.22 -3.81
N PRO A 189 1.28 6.43 -2.88
CA PRO A 189 2.54 6.77 -2.24
C PRO A 189 3.69 6.66 -3.24
N VAL A 190 4.40 7.76 -3.47
CA VAL A 190 5.62 7.82 -4.29
C VAL A 190 6.82 7.79 -3.37
N ILE A 191 7.64 6.74 -3.48
CA ILE A 191 8.74 6.44 -2.55
C ILE A 191 10.06 6.58 -3.29
N SER A 192 10.88 7.58 -2.93
CA SER A 192 12.15 7.89 -3.59
C SER A 192 13.02 8.74 -2.67
N ASP A 193 14.29 8.91 -3.00
CA ASP A 193 15.14 9.97 -2.44
C ASP A 193 14.91 11.34 -3.11
N PHE A 194 14.12 11.36 -4.18
CA PHE A 194 13.77 12.52 -4.98
C PHE A 194 14.97 13.26 -5.59
N LEU A 195 16.10 12.59 -5.76
CA LEU A 195 17.32 13.14 -6.39
C LEU A 195 17.26 12.97 -7.91
N PHE A 196 16.26 13.53 -8.56
CA PHE A 196 16.09 13.48 -10.01
C PHE A 196 16.85 14.60 -10.71
N ALA A 197 17.41 14.29 -11.88
CA ALA A 197 18.04 15.28 -12.74
C ALA A 197 17.04 16.38 -13.22
N ASP A 198 15.76 16.04 -13.39
CA ASP A 198 14.68 16.94 -13.79
C ASP A 198 13.53 16.93 -12.75
N ALA A 199 13.85 17.28 -11.50
CA ALA A 199 12.88 17.35 -10.41
C ALA A 199 11.64 18.24 -10.73
N PRO A 200 11.77 19.42 -11.40
CA PRO A 200 10.60 20.23 -11.74
C PRO A 200 9.61 19.52 -12.68
N ARG A 201 10.09 18.69 -13.60
CA ARG A 201 9.24 17.89 -14.48
C ARG A 201 8.50 16.83 -13.68
N VAL A 202 9.21 16.06 -12.86
CA VAL A 202 8.64 14.99 -12.04
C VAL A 202 7.57 15.54 -11.10
N ILE A 203 7.83 16.66 -10.43
CA ILE A 203 6.86 17.33 -9.55
C ILE A 203 5.60 17.74 -10.31
N ARG A 204 5.73 18.30 -11.52
CA ARG A 204 4.55 18.63 -12.33
C ARG A 204 3.74 17.42 -12.74
N GLU A 205 4.38 16.33 -13.11
CA GLU A 205 3.70 15.07 -13.45
C GLU A 205 2.96 14.50 -12.25
N LEU A 206 3.58 14.49 -11.07
CA LEU A 206 2.94 14.08 -9.81
C LEU A 206 1.77 15.00 -9.43
N GLY A 207 1.90 16.30 -9.66
CA GLY A 207 0.79 17.26 -9.47
C GLY A 207 -0.42 16.96 -10.35
N ARG A 208 -0.20 16.51 -11.59
CA ARG A 208 -1.29 16.06 -12.48
C ARG A 208 -1.98 14.80 -11.96
N LEU A 209 -1.21 13.86 -11.43
CA LEU A 209 -1.76 12.67 -10.79
C LEU A 209 -2.60 13.01 -9.57
N ASN A 210 -2.16 13.99 -8.77
CA ASN A 210 -2.88 14.42 -7.57
C ASN A 210 -4.23 15.08 -7.87
N ALA A 211 -4.49 15.48 -9.12
CA ALA A 211 -5.82 15.95 -9.52
C ALA A 211 -6.88 14.83 -9.59
N VAL A 212 -6.46 13.57 -9.69
CA VAL A 212 -7.35 12.39 -9.86
C VAL A 212 -7.18 11.39 -8.73
N HIS A 213 -5.98 11.29 -8.15
CA HIS A 213 -5.61 10.34 -7.11
C HIS A 213 -5.00 11.07 -5.91
N ASP A 214 -5.04 10.46 -4.74
CA ASP A 214 -4.38 10.98 -3.54
C ASP A 214 -2.89 10.60 -3.57
N VAL A 215 -2.05 11.56 -3.96
CA VAL A 215 -0.60 11.34 -4.11
C VAL A 215 0.15 11.77 -2.85
N PHE A 216 0.99 10.88 -2.30
CA PHE A 216 1.84 11.13 -1.15
C PHE A 216 3.31 10.96 -1.53
N LEU A 217 4.14 11.90 -1.13
CA LEU A 217 5.59 11.82 -1.32
C LEU A 217 6.23 11.26 -0.05
N MET A 218 6.89 10.12 -0.16
CA MET A 218 7.61 9.45 0.92
C MET A 218 9.11 9.52 0.62
N MET A 219 9.83 10.36 1.35
CA MET A 219 11.28 10.51 1.19
C MET A 219 12.00 9.35 1.90
N ALA A 220 12.77 8.59 1.14
CA ALA A 220 13.67 7.58 1.67
C ALA A 220 15.03 8.21 1.98
N ASP A 221 15.41 8.24 3.27
CA ASP A 221 16.71 8.74 3.75
C ASP A 221 17.42 7.64 4.56
N THR A 222 18.73 7.57 4.45
CA THR A 222 19.57 6.65 5.23
C THR A 222 19.96 7.21 6.60
N ARG A 223 19.61 8.45 6.94
CA ARG A 223 20.04 9.16 8.14
C ARG A 223 19.33 8.75 9.44
N GLY A 224 18.61 7.65 9.48
CA GLY A 224 17.76 7.29 10.61
C GLY A 224 18.15 6.06 11.42
N SER A 225 19.33 5.46 11.21
CA SER A 225 19.77 4.28 11.96
C SER A 225 21.01 4.58 12.81
N SER A 226 20.82 5.40 13.83
CA SER A 226 21.78 5.53 14.95
C SER A 226 21.06 5.19 16.26
#